data_fdbdddfe85f0dff419ce1dd3304a5dea
#
_entry.id   fdbdddfe85f0dff419ce1dd3304a5dea
#
_cell.length_a   1.000
_cell.length_b   1.000
_cell.length_c   1.000
_cell.angle_alpha   90.00
_cell.angle_beta   90.00
_cell.angle_gamma   90.00
#
_symmetry.space_group_name_H-M   'P 1'
#
loop_
_entity.id
_entity.type
_entity.pdbx_description
1 polymer ?
#
loop_
_entity_poly.entity_id
_entity_poly.type
_entity_poly.pdbx_seq_one_letter_code
_entity_poly.pdbx_strand_id
1 'polypeptide(L)'
;WAVRIISNEDTDILDALKKKDMAADYYDNAVIAKSTEYGSYLGKFKLTAYCSCPICCGVWSGGPTASGAMPTIDHTVAMAGLPFGTELIINGQVYTVEDLGTPYGHVDIYMNNHQAALQFGVQYSDVYLKK
;
A
#
# COMPACT_ATOMS: atom_id res chain seq x y z
N TRP A 1 -7.32 -2.83 28.02
CA TRP A 1 -7.15 -3.38 26.70
C TRP A 1 -5.80 -2.96 26.15
N ALA A 2 -5.00 -3.93 25.87
CA ALA A 2 -3.59 -3.67 25.64
C ALA A 2 -3.27 -3.04 24.31
N VAL A 3 -4.10 -3.20 23.35
CA VAL A 3 -3.79 -2.74 22.01
C VAL A 3 -4.20 -1.31 21.84
N ARG A 4 -3.23 -0.50 21.69
CA ARG A 4 -3.44 0.89 21.34
C ARG A 4 -2.84 1.06 20.00
N ILE A 5 -3.64 0.98 19.03
CA ILE A 5 -3.13 0.91 17.80
C ILE A 5 -2.87 2.17 17.24
N ILE A 6 -3.04 2.32 16.13
CA ILE A 6 -2.56 3.32 15.33
C ILE A 6 -3.56 4.36 15.09
N SER A 7 -4.79 4.05 15.16
CA SER A 7 -5.86 4.99 14.92
C SER A 7 -7.01 4.78 15.89
N ASN A 8 -7.86 5.77 16.04
CA ASN A 8 -9.07 5.65 16.83
C ASN A 8 -10.00 4.59 16.25
N GLU A 9 -9.98 4.46 14.95
CA GLU A 9 -10.78 3.48 14.25
C GLU A 9 -10.40 2.06 14.63
N ASP A 10 -9.10 1.78 14.69
CA ASP A 10 -8.60 0.49 15.14
C ASP A 10 -8.95 0.23 16.59
N THR A 11 -8.89 1.24 17.43
CA THR A 11 -9.28 1.15 18.83
C THR A 11 -10.75 0.80 18.96
N ASP A 12 -11.61 1.42 18.18
CA ASP A 12 -13.04 1.14 18.19
C ASP A 12 -13.34 -0.30 17.75
N ILE A 13 -12.62 -0.80 16.78
CA ILE A 13 -12.76 -2.18 16.33
C ILE A 13 -12.39 -3.14 17.46
N LEU A 14 -11.30 -2.89 18.15
CA LEU A 14 -10.86 -3.73 19.26
C LEU A 14 -11.86 -3.73 20.39
N ASP A 15 -12.42 -2.60 20.73
CA ASP A 15 -13.43 -2.50 21.77
C ASP A 15 -14.69 -3.29 21.39
N ALA A 16 -15.09 -3.20 20.14
CA ALA A 16 -16.24 -3.94 19.62
C ALA A 16 -16.01 -5.45 19.69
N LEU A 17 -14.81 -5.91 19.31
CA LEU A 17 -14.46 -7.31 19.34
C LEU A 17 -14.41 -7.85 20.76
N LYS A 18 -13.92 -7.05 21.69
CA LYS A 18 -13.83 -7.41 23.08
C LYS A 18 -15.19 -7.74 23.69
N LYS A 19 -16.23 -7.11 23.19
CA LYS A 19 -17.59 -7.32 23.66
C LYS A 19 -18.25 -8.55 23.08
N LYS A 20 -17.61 -9.21 22.14
CA LYS A 20 -18.21 -10.34 21.42
C LYS A 20 -17.79 -11.70 21.88
N ASP A 21 -17.21 -11.79 23.01
CA ASP A 21 -16.86 -13.07 23.56
C ASP A 21 -15.84 -13.88 22.79
N MET A 22 -16.24 -15.02 22.39
CA MET A 22 -15.35 -16.05 21.95
C MET A 22 -14.51 -15.74 20.76
N ALA A 23 -14.97 -14.90 19.90
CA ALA A 23 -14.20 -14.52 18.73
C ALA A 23 -13.15 -13.49 19.05
N ALA A 24 -13.23 -12.87 20.21
CA ALA A 24 -12.38 -11.74 20.57
C ALA A 24 -10.90 -12.09 20.55
N ASP A 25 -10.49 -13.21 21.13
CA ASP A 25 -9.08 -13.56 21.19
C ASP A 25 -8.44 -13.70 19.80
N TYR A 26 -9.15 -14.35 18.91
CA TYR A 26 -8.65 -14.53 17.56
C TYR A 26 -8.52 -13.20 16.81
N TYR A 27 -9.56 -12.37 16.89
CA TYR A 27 -9.55 -11.10 16.23
C TYR A 27 -8.56 -10.12 16.86
N ASP A 28 -8.40 -10.16 18.16
CA ASP A 28 -7.40 -9.34 18.83
C ASP A 28 -6.01 -9.62 18.31
N ASN A 29 -5.66 -10.88 18.20
CA ASN A 29 -4.35 -11.27 17.69
C ASN A 29 -4.13 -10.82 16.25
N ALA A 30 -5.14 -10.93 15.42
CA ALA A 30 -5.06 -10.50 14.04
C ALA A 30 -4.86 -8.98 13.93
N VAL A 31 -5.58 -8.21 14.72
CA VAL A 31 -5.47 -6.74 14.72
C VAL A 31 -4.13 -6.32 15.30
N ILE A 32 -3.66 -6.95 16.36
CA ILE A 32 -2.34 -6.67 16.94
C ILE A 32 -1.23 -6.93 15.92
N ALA A 33 -1.29 -8.04 15.22
CA ALA A 33 -0.31 -8.37 14.20
C ALA A 33 -0.26 -7.31 13.10
N LYS A 34 -1.40 -6.85 12.64
CA LYS A 34 -1.46 -5.79 11.65
C LYS A 34 -0.92 -4.48 12.20
N SER A 35 -1.31 -4.10 13.41
CA SER A 35 -0.91 -2.83 13.98
C SER A 35 0.58 -2.73 14.23
N THR A 36 1.28 -3.86 14.48
CA THR A 36 2.72 -3.83 14.68
C THR A 36 3.50 -3.53 13.41
N GLU A 37 2.91 -3.75 12.23
CA GLU A 37 3.53 -3.42 10.96
C GLU A 37 3.25 -1.99 10.51
N TYR A 38 2.18 -1.39 11.00
CA TYR A 38 1.75 -0.06 10.56
C TYR A 38 2.53 1.03 11.28
N GLY A 39 3.07 1.94 10.49
CA GLY A 39 3.68 3.16 10.98
C GLY A 39 2.73 4.34 10.87
N SER A 40 3.26 5.49 10.50
CA SER A 40 2.45 6.72 10.39
C SER A 40 1.43 6.64 9.28
N TYR A 41 0.24 7.13 9.55
CA TYR A 41 -0.78 7.30 8.54
C TYR A 41 -0.44 8.47 7.64
N LEU A 42 -0.40 8.25 6.34
CA LEU A 42 -0.05 9.30 5.37
C LEU A 42 -1.25 10.02 4.80
N GLY A 43 -2.38 9.36 4.72
CA GLY A 43 -3.61 9.92 4.17
C GLY A 43 -4.32 8.96 3.24
N LYS A 44 -5.44 9.44 2.69
CA LYS A 44 -6.16 8.70 1.67
C LYS A 44 -5.62 9.12 0.31
N PHE A 45 -4.97 8.19 -0.37
CA PHE A 45 -4.29 8.46 -1.62
C PHE A 45 -5.06 7.90 -2.81
N LYS A 46 -4.88 8.53 -3.95
CA LYS A 46 -5.35 8.02 -5.22
C LYS A 46 -4.45 6.87 -5.65
N LEU A 47 -5.06 5.77 -6.09
CA LEU A 47 -4.36 4.61 -6.58
C LEU A 47 -4.68 4.40 -8.06
N THR A 48 -3.64 4.18 -8.85
CA THR A 48 -3.75 3.77 -10.23
C THR A 48 -2.78 2.61 -10.46
N ALA A 49 -2.76 2.06 -11.65
CA ALA A 49 -1.86 0.96 -11.97
C ALA A 49 -1.20 1.16 -13.31
N TYR A 50 0.00 0.63 -13.47
CA TYR A 50 0.75 0.70 -14.73
C TYR A 50 1.48 -0.62 -14.97
N CYS A 51 1.89 -0.85 -16.22
CA CYS A 51 2.74 -1.97 -16.58
C CYS A 51 3.96 -1.46 -17.35
N SER A 52 4.90 -2.35 -17.68
CA SER A 52 6.12 -1.98 -18.40
C SER A 52 5.95 -1.89 -19.91
N CYS A 53 4.71 -1.89 -20.42
CA CYS A 53 4.46 -1.84 -21.86
C CYS A 53 4.66 -0.44 -22.41
N PRO A 54 4.82 -0.29 -23.75
CA PRO A 54 4.99 1.02 -24.36
C PRO A 54 3.83 1.99 -24.13
N ILE A 55 2.62 1.48 -23.96
CA ILE A 55 1.45 2.31 -23.70
C ILE A 55 1.55 2.99 -22.34
N CYS A 56 2.00 2.25 -21.31
CA CYS A 56 2.13 2.80 -19.97
C CYS A 56 3.43 3.58 -19.76
N CYS A 57 4.53 3.13 -20.34
CA CYS A 57 5.86 3.62 -20.04
C CYS A 57 6.58 4.29 -21.21
N GLY A 58 6.06 4.20 -22.43
CA GLY A 58 6.68 4.81 -23.59
C GLY A 58 8.10 4.30 -23.80
N VAL A 59 9.06 5.24 -23.88
CA VAL A 59 10.47 4.91 -24.10
C VAL A 59 11.11 4.13 -22.96
N TRP A 60 10.48 4.10 -21.78
CA TRP A 60 11.00 3.38 -20.62
C TRP A 60 10.47 1.95 -20.53
N SER A 61 9.73 1.51 -21.56
CA SER A 61 9.13 0.17 -21.60
C SER A 61 10.18 -0.91 -21.44
N GLY A 62 9.89 -1.87 -20.56
CA GLY A 62 10.76 -3.03 -20.34
C GLY A 62 12.03 -2.76 -19.58
N GLY A 63 12.27 -1.50 -19.18
CA GLY A 63 13.47 -1.13 -18.46
C GLY A 63 13.29 -1.10 -16.94
N PRO A 64 14.35 -0.77 -16.20
CA PRO A 64 14.27 -0.62 -14.76
C PRO A 64 13.46 0.62 -14.37
N THR A 65 13.03 0.65 -13.12
CA THR A 65 12.39 1.81 -12.51
C THR A 65 13.40 2.93 -12.30
N ALA A 66 12.93 4.10 -11.88
CA ALA A 66 13.81 5.24 -11.63
C ALA A 66 14.84 4.96 -10.53
N SER A 67 14.56 4.05 -9.61
CA SER A 67 15.52 3.64 -8.58
C SER A 67 16.60 2.70 -9.11
N GLY A 68 16.42 2.16 -10.31
CA GLY A 68 17.30 1.14 -10.88
C GLY A 68 16.81 -0.29 -10.67
N ALA A 69 15.83 -0.50 -9.83
CA ALA A 69 15.25 -1.82 -9.61
C ALA A 69 14.32 -2.21 -10.74
N MET A 70 14.28 -3.48 -11.10
CA MET A 70 13.29 -3.97 -12.05
C MET A 70 11.93 -4.01 -11.38
N PRO A 71 10.87 -3.56 -12.07
CA PRO A 71 9.55 -3.54 -11.46
C PRO A 71 9.05 -4.95 -11.18
N THR A 72 8.44 -5.13 -10.02
CA THR A 72 7.96 -6.43 -9.54
C THR A 72 6.51 -6.29 -9.09
N ILE A 73 5.67 -7.22 -9.52
CA ILE A 73 4.26 -7.23 -9.14
C ILE A 73 4.13 -7.43 -7.61
N ASP A 74 3.12 -6.82 -7.02
CA ASP A 74 2.84 -6.85 -5.58
C ASP A 74 3.99 -6.27 -4.73
N HIS A 75 4.84 -5.47 -5.34
CA HIS A 75 6.01 -4.90 -4.66
C HIS A 75 6.26 -3.45 -5.08
N THR A 76 6.36 -3.18 -6.37
CA THR A 76 6.80 -1.88 -6.89
C THR A 76 5.65 -0.89 -7.02
N VAL A 77 5.84 0.31 -6.49
CA VAL A 77 4.95 1.44 -6.73
C VAL A 77 5.77 2.66 -7.13
N ALA A 78 5.12 3.57 -7.85
CA ALA A 78 5.68 4.85 -8.26
C ALA A 78 4.99 5.96 -7.48
N MET A 79 5.76 6.84 -6.89
CA MET A 79 5.26 8.08 -6.29
C MET A 79 6.42 8.98 -5.91
N ALA A 80 6.32 10.27 -6.21
CA ALA A 80 7.28 11.25 -5.77
C ALA A 80 7.04 11.62 -4.30
N GLY A 81 8.05 12.19 -3.66
CA GLY A 81 7.92 12.76 -2.32
C GLY A 81 8.41 11.88 -1.18
N LEU A 82 8.71 10.61 -1.45
CA LEU A 82 9.30 9.70 -0.47
C LEU A 82 10.57 9.09 -1.05
N PRO A 83 11.58 8.79 -0.22
CA PRO A 83 12.79 8.14 -0.71
C PRO A 83 12.52 6.76 -1.32
N PHE A 84 13.29 6.38 -2.32
CA PHE A 84 13.25 5.01 -2.82
C PHE A 84 13.56 4.04 -1.70
N GLY A 85 12.86 2.92 -1.68
CA GLY A 85 12.98 1.93 -0.62
C GLY A 85 11.99 2.14 0.52
N THR A 86 11.26 3.26 0.52
CA THR A 86 10.21 3.47 1.52
C THR A 86 9.14 2.42 1.34
N GLU A 87 8.78 1.74 2.42
CA GLU A 87 7.72 0.74 2.40
C GLU A 87 6.40 1.33 2.86
N LEU A 88 5.35 1.05 2.09
CA LEU A 88 3.99 1.51 2.34
C LEU A 88 3.08 0.32 2.56
N ILE A 89 2.06 0.50 3.38
CA ILE A 89 0.99 -0.50 3.53
C ILE A 89 -0.28 0.09 2.94
N ILE A 90 -0.82 -0.62 1.95
CA ILE A 90 -2.02 -0.23 1.22
C ILE A 90 -2.92 -1.45 1.13
N ASN A 91 -4.13 -1.37 1.69
CA ASN A 91 -5.08 -2.50 1.71
C ASN A 91 -4.46 -3.77 2.27
N GLY A 92 -3.62 -3.64 3.30
CA GLY A 92 -2.98 -4.80 3.94
C GLY A 92 -1.79 -5.39 3.20
N GLN A 93 -1.42 -4.83 2.06
CA GLN A 93 -0.28 -5.28 1.26
C GLN A 93 0.88 -4.30 1.41
N VAL A 94 2.08 -4.81 1.57
CA VAL A 94 3.30 -4.00 1.63
C VAL A 94 3.81 -3.74 0.22
N TYR A 95 4.06 -2.47 -0.09
CA TYR A 95 4.66 -2.05 -1.35
C TYR A 95 5.90 -1.22 -1.08
N THR A 96 6.80 -1.16 -2.03
CA THR A 96 8.04 -0.39 -1.94
C THR A 96 8.07 0.69 -3.01
N VAL A 97 8.38 1.91 -2.62
CA VAL A 97 8.53 3.01 -3.56
C VAL A 97 9.85 2.82 -4.31
N GLU A 98 9.75 2.52 -5.60
CA GLU A 98 10.92 2.25 -6.45
C GLU A 98 10.92 3.07 -7.73
N ASP A 99 9.84 3.77 -8.02
CA ASP A 99 9.71 4.49 -9.27
C ASP A 99 9.13 5.88 -9.05
N LEU A 100 9.19 6.69 -10.08
CA LEU A 100 8.61 8.02 -10.14
C LEU A 100 7.60 8.07 -11.28
N GLY A 101 6.85 9.15 -11.35
CA GLY A 101 5.89 9.35 -12.44
C GLY A 101 4.58 9.94 -11.95
N THR A 102 4.35 9.91 -10.64
CA THR A 102 3.17 10.52 -10.06
C THR A 102 3.54 11.43 -8.91
N PRO A 103 2.71 12.44 -8.61
CA PRO A 103 2.98 13.32 -7.47
C PRO A 103 2.69 12.61 -6.14
N TYR A 104 3.17 13.18 -5.06
CA TYR A 104 2.84 12.71 -3.73
C TYR A 104 1.32 12.71 -3.54
N GLY A 105 0.81 11.61 -3.01
CA GLY A 105 -0.63 11.43 -2.86
C GLY A 105 -1.29 10.64 -3.97
N HIS A 106 -0.53 10.26 -5.00
CA HIS A 106 -0.98 9.43 -6.09
C HIS A 106 -0.01 8.26 -6.27
N VAL A 107 -0.41 7.09 -5.79
CA VAL A 107 0.40 5.88 -5.88
C VAL A 107 0.04 5.13 -7.15
N ASP A 108 1.03 4.86 -7.99
CA ASP A 108 0.85 4.10 -9.22
C ASP A 108 1.45 2.73 -9.03
N ILE A 109 0.61 1.71 -9.03
CA ILE A 109 1.00 0.34 -8.64
C ILE A 109 1.39 -0.45 -9.88
N TYR A 110 2.58 -1.03 -9.85
CA TYR A 110 3.04 -1.86 -10.96
C TYR A 110 2.23 -3.14 -11.07
N MET A 111 1.80 -3.42 -12.30
CA MET A 111 1.15 -4.68 -12.69
C MET A 111 1.90 -5.28 -13.86
N ASN A 112 1.87 -6.60 -13.97
CA ASN A 112 2.71 -7.28 -14.97
C ASN A 112 2.05 -7.42 -16.34
N ASN A 113 0.84 -6.90 -16.54
CA ASN A 113 0.25 -6.81 -17.86
C ASN A 113 -0.70 -5.64 -17.98
N HIS A 114 -0.88 -5.17 -19.20
CA HIS A 114 -1.65 -3.96 -19.49
C HIS A 114 -3.13 -4.12 -19.15
N GLN A 115 -3.70 -5.27 -19.38
CA GLN A 115 -5.11 -5.52 -19.07
C GLN A 115 -5.38 -5.45 -17.56
N ALA A 116 -4.50 -6.03 -16.76
CA ALA A 116 -4.65 -5.95 -15.31
C ALA A 116 -4.57 -4.49 -14.83
N ALA A 117 -3.66 -3.71 -15.41
CA ALA A 117 -3.54 -2.29 -15.08
C ALA A 117 -4.80 -1.51 -15.46
N LEU A 118 -5.37 -1.78 -16.62
CA LEU A 118 -6.61 -1.14 -17.06
C LEU A 118 -7.78 -1.51 -16.15
N GLN A 119 -7.88 -2.78 -15.79
CA GLN A 119 -8.97 -3.26 -14.93
C GLN A 119 -8.89 -2.69 -13.51
N PHE A 120 -7.70 -2.41 -13.03
CA PHE A 120 -7.52 -1.79 -11.73
C PHE A 120 -8.22 -0.43 -11.66
N GLY A 121 -8.10 0.37 -12.72
CA GLY A 121 -8.75 1.68 -12.83
C GLY A 121 -8.19 2.67 -11.84
N VAL A 122 -9.08 3.47 -11.26
CA VAL A 122 -8.75 4.48 -10.26
C VAL A 122 -9.45 4.09 -8.95
N GLN A 123 -8.69 4.00 -7.88
CA GLN A 123 -9.20 3.70 -6.56
C GLN A 123 -8.63 4.68 -5.56
N TYR A 124 -9.19 4.70 -4.35
CA TYR A 124 -8.68 5.52 -3.25
C TYR A 124 -8.57 4.64 -2.02
N SER A 125 -7.50 4.79 -1.29
CA SER A 125 -7.24 3.98 -0.10
C SER A 125 -6.39 4.72 0.91
N ASP A 126 -6.53 4.33 2.15
CA ASP A 126 -5.65 4.78 3.21
C ASP A 126 -4.25 4.19 3.00
N VAL A 127 -3.23 5.02 3.19
CA VAL A 127 -1.84 4.63 3.02
C VAL A 127 -1.07 4.91 4.30
N TYR A 128 -0.32 3.92 4.75
CA TYR A 128 0.51 4.00 5.95
C TYR A 128 1.96 3.72 5.58
N LEU A 129 2.87 4.29 6.35
CA LEU A 129 4.25 3.81 6.32
C LEU A 129 4.31 2.46 7.02
N LYS A 130 5.17 1.57 6.54
CA LYS A 130 5.48 0.35 7.27
C LYS A 130 6.54 0.68 8.33
N LYS A 131 6.38 0.12 9.50
CA LYS A 131 7.39 0.23 10.55
C LYS A 131 8.68 -0.49 10.20
#